data_6b30094ff0be75f8e82697be1af7f824
#
_entry.id   6b30094ff0be75f8e82697be1af7f824
#
_cell.length_a   1.000
_cell.length_b   1.000
_cell.length_c   1.000
_cell.angle_alpha   90.00
_cell.angle_beta   90.00
_cell.angle_gamma   90.00
#
_symmetry.space_group_name_H-M   'P 1'
#
loop_
_entity.id
_entity.type
_entity.pdbx_description
1 polymer ?
#
loop_
_entity_poly.entity_id
_entity_poly.type
_entity_poly.pdbx_seq_one_letter_code
_entity_poly.pdbx_strand_id
1 'polypeptide(L)'
;NDDAVNRVVKIIERRVNELGLTEPIIQREGSRRIIVELPGVKDPEKAIEMLGKTAMLEFKDEAGVTALNGTDLKDAHAQIDQANKNLVALEFTEEGAQKFADLTTKNIGKKIAVLLDKKVLTNPTVNEPITGGKAVITGSQTIEEAQNLAILMRSGSLPVKVDIVETRTVGPTLGQDSKDKSEFAFMVGIGAIIIFMLAFYRLSGLIANVSLALYVLMLLFSLKLLDATLTLPGIAGIILSMGMAVDANVLIFERFKEEFRNGKTLRNAMDSGFSRAFATILDSNVTTIIAAVVLFFLGSGPIKGFAITLGLGIVLSMFTAITVTQYLLKLLIGSNLFKNSKFFGA
;
A
#
# COMPACT_ATOMS: atom_id res chain seq x y z
N ASN A 1 21.91 -11.18 -7.17
CA ASN A 1 22.01 -12.08 -6.04
C ASN A 1 20.82 -11.81 -5.11
N ASP A 2 19.88 -12.75 -5.04
CA ASP A 2 18.60 -12.59 -4.30
C ASP A 2 18.81 -12.27 -2.82
N ASP A 3 19.84 -12.84 -2.20
CA ASP A 3 20.21 -12.56 -0.81
C ASP A 3 20.59 -11.09 -0.56
N ALA A 4 21.26 -10.45 -1.52
CA ALA A 4 21.61 -9.05 -1.38
C ALA A 4 20.36 -8.16 -1.41
N VAL A 5 19.40 -8.44 -2.32
CA VAL A 5 18.15 -7.69 -2.42
C VAL A 5 17.31 -7.87 -1.15
N ASN A 6 17.20 -9.09 -0.63
CA ASN A 6 16.47 -9.37 0.61
C ASN A 6 17.10 -8.65 1.82
N ARG A 7 18.43 -8.57 1.89
CA ARG A 7 19.11 -7.80 2.93
C ARG A 7 18.86 -6.30 2.78
N VAL A 8 18.88 -5.78 1.55
CA VAL A 8 18.54 -4.37 1.28
C VAL A 8 17.12 -4.07 1.75
N VAL A 9 16.13 -4.91 1.41
CA VAL A 9 14.73 -4.75 1.87
C VAL A 9 14.67 -4.62 3.40
N LYS A 10 15.30 -5.55 4.14
CA LYS A 10 15.33 -5.52 5.62
C LYS A 10 15.98 -4.24 6.19
N ILE A 11 17.01 -3.73 5.54
CA ILE A 11 17.67 -2.49 5.99
C ILE A 11 16.78 -1.29 5.71
N ILE A 12 16.15 -1.24 4.52
CA ILE A 12 15.20 -0.19 4.17
C ILE A 12 14.01 -0.20 5.15
N GLU A 13 13.45 -1.37 5.46
CA GLU A 13 12.37 -1.52 6.47
C GLU A 13 12.79 -0.94 7.83
N ARG A 14 13.98 -1.27 8.31
CA ARG A 14 14.51 -0.70 9.56
C ARG A 14 14.62 0.81 9.49
N ARG A 15 15.18 1.37 8.40
CA ARG A 15 15.33 2.82 8.22
C ARG A 15 13.98 3.53 8.22
N VAL A 16 13.00 2.98 7.51
CA VAL A 16 11.65 3.55 7.45
C VAL A 16 10.97 3.52 8.81
N ASN A 17 11.09 2.41 9.54
CA ASN A 17 10.56 2.28 10.90
C ASN A 17 11.19 3.29 11.86
N GLU A 18 12.52 3.48 11.76
CA GLU A 18 13.26 4.46 12.57
C GLU A 18 12.91 5.92 12.24
N LEU A 19 12.48 6.19 11.01
CA LEU A 19 11.94 7.50 10.61
C LEU A 19 10.55 7.76 11.18
N GLY A 20 9.94 6.79 11.87
CA GLY A 20 8.61 6.92 12.47
C GLY A 20 7.48 6.99 11.46
N LEU A 21 7.70 6.48 10.25
CA LEU A 21 6.67 6.41 9.22
C LEU A 21 5.77 5.21 9.47
N THR A 22 4.46 5.45 9.46
CA THR A 22 3.45 4.43 9.68
C THR A 22 3.05 3.75 8.36
N GLU A 23 2.92 2.43 8.39
CA GLU A 23 2.43 1.60 7.29
C GLU A 23 3.20 1.75 5.95
N PRO A 24 4.54 1.66 5.96
CA PRO A 24 5.30 1.68 4.72
C PRO A 24 5.01 0.42 3.90
N ILE A 25 4.90 0.56 2.59
CA ILE A 25 4.84 -0.59 1.69
C ILE A 25 6.20 -0.76 1.05
N ILE A 26 6.88 -1.87 1.37
CA ILE A 26 8.19 -2.20 0.79
C ILE A 26 8.06 -3.54 0.08
N GLN A 27 8.16 -3.51 -1.24
CA GLN A 27 7.96 -4.68 -2.09
C GLN A 27 9.10 -4.86 -3.07
N ARG A 28 9.51 -6.12 -3.25
CA ARG A 28 10.44 -6.47 -4.31
C ARG A 28 9.70 -6.56 -5.64
N GLU A 29 10.23 -5.89 -6.66
CA GLU A 29 9.77 -5.97 -8.03
C GLU A 29 10.84 -6.62 -8.91
N GLY A 30 10.56 -7.84 -9.37
CA GLY A 30 11.52 -8.62 -10.14
C GLY A 30 12.80 -8.97 -9.36
N SER A 31 13.94 -9.00 -10.04
CA SER A 31 15.21 -9.46 -9.48
C SER A 31 16.11 -8.34 -8.93
N ARG A 32 15.84 -7.07 -9.25
CA ARG A 32 16.76 -5.95 -8.96
C ARG A 32 16.09 -4.67 -8.46
N ARG A 33 14.75 -4.60 -8.45
CA ARG A 33 14.01 -3.41 -8.04
C ARG A 33 13.32 -3.62 -6.70
N ILE A 34 13.23 -2.54 -5.94
CA ILE A 34 12.47 -2.48 -4.69
C ILE A 34 11.57 -1.24 -4.82
N ILE A 35 10.29 -1.42 -4.61
CA ILE A 35 9.31 -0.34 -4.51
C ILE A 35 9.16 0.00 -3.04
N VAL A 36 9.30 1.27 -2.71
CA VAL A 36 9.13 1.80 -1.36
C VAL A 36 8.08 2.89 -1.40
N GLU A 37 6.94 2.65 -0.77
CA GLU A 37 5.87 3.64 -0.64
C GLU A 37 5.85 4.14 0.80
N LEU A 38 5.93 5.44 0.98
CA LEU A 38 6.04 6.10 2.28
C LEU A 38 4.86 7.07 2.47
N PRO A 39 3.71 6.59 2.95
CA PRO A 39 2.57 7.46 3.19
C PRO A 39 2.86 8.44 4.34
N GLY A 40 2.37 9.66 4.21
CA GLY A 40 2.45 10.67 5.27
C GLY A 40 3.84 11.25 5.54
N VAL A 41 4.82 11.01 4.67
CA VAL A 41 6.16 11.59 4.79
C VAL A 41 6.08 13.12 4.67
N LYS A 42 6.66 13.83 5.66
CA LYS A 42 6.66 15.30 5.68
C LYS A 42 7.74 15.89 4.77
N ASP A 43 8.88 15.23 4.70
CA ASP A 43 10.04 15.63 3.91
C ASP A 43 10.48 14.44 3.03
N PRO A 44 9.98 14.38 1.78
CA PRO A 44 10.32 13.31 0.85
C PRO A 44 11.80 13.29 0.48
N GLU A 45 12.42 14.46 0.30
CA GLU A 45 13.82 14.56 -0.13
C GLU A 45 14.76 13.98 0.93
N LYS A 46 14.51 14.31 2.19
CA LYS A 46 15.26 13.77 3.32
C LYS A 46 15.06 12.26 3.46
N ALA A 47 13.85 11.75 3.32
CA ALA A 47 13.57 10.32 3.36
C ALA A 47 14.33 9.57 2.25
N ILE A 48 14.30 10.10 1.03
CA ILE A 48 15.01 9.56 -0.14
C ILE A 48 16.52 9.53 0.12
N GLU A 49 17.09 10.61 0.63
CA GLU A 49 18.52 10.70 0.97
C GLU A 49 18.92 9.65 2.02
N MET A 50 18.13 9.51 3.08
CA MET A 50 18.36 8.56 4.15
C MET A 50 18.28 7.10 3.68
N LEU A 51 17.33 6.77 2.81
CA LEU A 51 17.15 5.42 2.29
C LEU A 51 18.26 5.03 1.31
N GLY A 52 18.75 5.97 0.50
CA GLY A 52 19.79 5.74 -0.51
C GLY A 52 21.21 5.64 0.02
N LYS A 53 21.49 6.18 1.22
CA LYS A 53 22.86 6.15 1.80
C LYS A 53 23.30 4.71 2.09
N THR A 54 24.54 4.37 1.71
CA THR A 54 25.11 3.05 2.02
C THR A 54 25.30 2.88 3.53
N ALA A 55 25.69 3.94 4.23
CA ALA A 55 25.89 4.01 5.68
C ALA A 55 26.93 2.97 6.19
N MET A 56 28.02 2.83 5.46
CA MET A 56 29.11 1.96 5.85
C MET A 56 29.97 2.65 6.90
N LEU A 57 29.82 2.22 8.15
CA LEU A 57 30.61 2.71 9.28
C LEU A 57 31.88 1.89 9.40
N GLU A 58 33.03 2.59 9.52
CA GLU A 58 34.36 2.00 9.70
C GLU A 58 35.11 2.75 10.79
N PHE A 59 35.81 2.02 11.66
CA PHE A 59 36.80 2.56 12.59
C PHE A 59 38.18 2.13 12.12
N LYS A 60 39.02 3.11 11.81
CA LYS A 60 40.37 2.87 11.26
C LYS A 60 41.42 3.39 12.23
N ASP A 61 42.49 2.61 12.35
CA ASP A 61 43.70 3.06 13.04
C ASP A 61 44.49 4.04 12.17
N GLU A 62 45.61 4.55 12.70
CA GLU A 62 46.51 5.49 12.01
C GLU A 62 47.14 4.89 10.74
N ALA A 63 47.25 3.56 10.66
CA ALA A 63 47.74 2.84 9.48
C ALA A 63 46.63 2.65 8.40
N GLY A 64 45.40 3.06 8.68
CA GLY A 64 44.28 2.92 7.77
C GLY A 64 43.60 1.55 7.78
N VAL A 65 43.97 0.69 8.74
CA VAL A 65 43.37 -0.65 8.87
C VAL A 65 41.99 -0.55 9.57
N THR A 66 40.96 -1.13 8.96
CA THR A 66 39.63 -1.18 9.56
C THR A 66 39.60 -2.22 10.66
N ALA A 67 39.38 -1.80 11.91
CA ALA A 67 39.32 -2.68 13.08
C ALA A 67 37.88 -3.05 13.45
N LEU A 68 36.93 -2.13 13.28
CA LEU A 68 35.49 -2.35 13.53
C LEU A 68 34.68 -1.77 12.39
N ASN A 69 33.47 -2.30 12.26
CA ASN A 69 32.46 -1.84 11.29
C ASN A 69 31.08 -1.76 11.91
N GLY A 70 30.07 -1.38 11.12
CA GLY A 70 28.69 -1.23 11.59
C GLY A 70 28.04 -2.48 12.17
N THR A 71 28.53 -3.68 11.90
CA THR A 71 28.00 -4.94 12.48
C THR A 71 28.44 -5.15 13.93
N ASP A 72 29.47 -4.45 14.38
CA ASP A 72 29.97 -4.48 15.75
C ASP A 72 29.16 -3.55 16.69
N LEU A 73 28.21 -2.74 16.13
CA LEU A 73 27.31 -1.90 16.90
C LEU A 73 26.06 -2.68 17.32
N LYS A 74 25.65 -2.46 18.57
CA LYS A 74 24.39 -2.91 19.13
C LYS A 74 23.31 -1.82 19.02
N ASP A 75 23.68 -0.58 19.35
CA ASP A 75 22.79 0.58 19.33
C ASP A 75 23.53 1.88 19.03
N ALA A 76 22.78 2.89 18.55
CA ALA A 76 23.26 4.25 18.34
C ALA A 76 22.12 5.23 18.58
N HIS A 77 22.33 6.28 19.38
CA HIS A 77 21.30 7.28 19.66
C HIS A 77 21.90 8.69 19.80
N ALA A 78 21.12 9.68 19.38
CA ALA A 78 21.52 11.07 19.52
C ALA A 78 21.36 11.53 20.97
N GLN A 79 22.34 12.28 21.46
CA GLN A 79 22.34 12.88 22.78
C GLN A 79 22.86 14.32 22.72
N ILE A 80 22.52 15.10 23.74
CA ILE A 80 23.11 16.42 24.00
C ILE A 80 23.94 16.28 25.26
N ASP A 81 25.22 16.68 25.21
CA ASP A 81 26.10 16.65 26.36
C ASP A 81 25.80 17.79 27.34
N GLN A 82 26.53 17.80 28.48
CA GLN A 82 26.40 18.86 29.49
C GLN A 82 26.86 20.23 28.98
N ALA A 83 27.64 20.28 27.91
CA ALA A 83 28.15 21.49 27.24
C ALA A 83 27.21 21.91 26.08
N ASN A 84 26.00 21.35 25.99
CA ASN A 84 25.01 21.62 24.92
C ASN A 84 25.51 21.28 23.50
N LYS A 85 26.40 20.29 23.38
CA LYS A 85 26.90 19.80 22.09
C LYS A 85 26.12 18.56 21.67
N ASN A 86 25.75 18.52 20.39
CA ASN A 86 25.10 17.36 19.81
C ASN A 86 26.14 16.25 19.55
N LEU A 87 25.81 15.04 19.97
CA LEU A 87 26.67 13.87 19.79
C LEU A 87 25.83 12.62 19.50
N VAL A 88 26.47 11.60 18.93
CA VAL A 88 25.87 10.26 18.76
C VAL A 88 26.56 9.32 19.75
N ALA A 89 25.81 8.80 20.70
CA ALA A 89 26.26 7.76 21.60
C ALA A 89 26.15 6.39 20.91
N LEU A 90 27.22 5.62 20.99
CA LEU A 90 27.33 4.28 20.42
C LEU A 90 27.41 3.26 21.54
N GLU A 91 26.70 2.15 21.39
CA GLU A 91 26.83 0.95 22.20
C GLU A 91 27.25 -0.20 21.29
N PHE A 92 28.36 -0.86 21.64
CA PHE A 92 28.89 -1.98 20.88
C PHE A 92 28.28 -3.31 21.34
N THR A 93 28.27 -4.32 20.47
CA THR A 93 28.02 -5.72 20.85
C THR A 93 29.14 -6.21 21.78
N GLU A 94 28.98 -7.34 22.43
CA GLU A 94 30.04 -7.92 23.31
C GLU A 94 31.35 -8.12 22.53
N GLU A 95 31.27 -8.67 21.32
CA GLU A 95 32.46 -8.84 20.44
C GLU A 95 33.02 -7.50 19.98
N GLY A 96 32.12 -6.55 19.62
CA GLY A 96 32.51 -5.19 19.22
C GLY A 96 33.20 -4.44 20.36
N ALA A 97 32.72 -4.58 21.59
CA ALA A 97 33.34 -3.97 22.79
C ALA A 97 34.74 -4.48 23.03
N GLN A 98 34.98 -5.79 22.86
CA GLN A 98 36.34 -6.36 22.95
C GLN A 98 37.28 -5.82 21.87
N LYS A 99 36.82 -5.82 20.60
CA LYS A 99 37.59 -5.26 19.49
C LYS A 99 37.90 -3.79 19.69
N PHE A 100 36.94 -3.02 20.22
CA PHE A 100 37.08 -1.58 20.47
C PHE A 100 38.07 -1.32 21.63
N ALA A 101 38.01 -2.14 22.70
CA ALA A 101 38.98 -2.09 23.78
C ALA A 101 40.40 -2.39 23.27
N ASP A 102 40.57 -3.42 22.44
CA ASP A 102 41.85 -3.78 21.83
C ASP A 102 42.39 -2.65 20.93
N LEU A 103 41.48 -2.08 20.09
CA LEU A 103 41.83 -0.97 19.20
C LEU A 103 42.30 0.25 20.00
N THR A 104 41.59 0.65 21.03
CA THR A 104 41.93 1.82 21.87
C THR A 104 43.19 1.57 22.67
N THR A 105 43.39 0.36 23.22
CA THR A 105 44.58 -0.01 23.96
C THR A 105 45.84 0.06 23.09
N LYS A 106 45.79 -0.44 21.85
CA LYS A 106 46.93 -0.43 20.90
C LYS A 106 47.23 0.96 20.34
N ASN A 107 46.28 1.88 20.40
CA ASN A 107 46.40 3.21 19.79
C ASN A 107 46.36 4.36 20.82
N ILE A 108 46.79 4.13 22.05
CA ILE A 108 46.95 5.21 23.05
C ILE A 108 47.91 6.28 22.52
N GLY A 109 47.50 7.54 22.58
CA GLY A 109 48.22 8.69 22.04
C GLY A 109 48.14 8.86 20.53
N LYS A 110 47.49 7.94 19.80
CA LYS A 110 47.26 7.99 18.35
C LYS A 110 45.80 8.34 18.03
N LYS A 111 45.54 8.64 16.76
CA LYS A 111 44.21 8.98 16.29
C LYS A 111 43.48 7.74 15.76
N ILE A 112 42.16 7.66 16.03
CA ILE A 112 41.26 6.69 15.45
C ILE A 112 40.27 7.44 14.58
N ALA A 113 40.31 7.19 13.27
CA ALA A 113 39.37 7.78 12.33
C ALA A 113 38.06 6.98 12.31
N VAL A 114 36.94 7.68 12.51
CA VAL A 114 35.58 7.15 12.34
C VAL A 114 35.04 7.65 11.00
N LEU A 115 34.76 6.72 10.08
CA LEU A 115 34.32 7.03 8.73
C LEU A 115 32.90 6.51 8.50
N LEU A 116 32.14 7.28 7.75
CA LEU A 116 30.86 6.85 7.18
C LEU A 116 30.90 7.05 5.67
N ASP A 117 30.68 5.98 4.91
CA ASP A 117 30.77 6.00 3.44
C ASP A 117 32.08 6.61 2.94
N LYS A 118 33.21 6.25 3.58
CA LYS A 118 34.57 6.75 3.31
C LYS A 118 34.80 8.23 3.67
N LYS A 119 33.78 8.94 4.18
CA LYS A 119 33.93 10.31 4.68
C LYS A 119 34.24 10.28 6.16
N VAL A 120 35.31 10.96 6.57
CA VAL A 120 35.70 11.07 7.99
C VAL A 120 34.65 11.91 8.74
N LEU A 121 34.01 11.31 9.74
CA LEU A 121 33.10 11.99 10.65
C LEU A 121 33.86 12.67 11.79
N THR A 122 34.78 11.91 12.40
CA THR A 122 35.61 12.40 13.50
C THR A 122 36.95 11.64 13.52
N ASN A 123 37.97 12.24 14.11
CA ASN A 123 39.28 11.64 14.19
C ASN A 123 39.92 11.99 15.56
N PRO A 124 39.33 11.49 16.68
CA PRO A 124 39.82 11.79 18.03
C PRO A 124 41.16 11.09 18.32
N THR A 125 41.92 11.69 19.20
CA THR A 125 43.10 11.05 19.84
C THR A 125 42.63 10.18 21.01
N VAL A 126 43.15 8.97 21.11
CA VAL A 126 42.86 8.05 22.21
C VAL A 126 43.69 8.45 23.42
N ASN A 127 43.03 8.91 24.49
CA ASN A 127 43.71 9.29 25.74
C ASN A 127 43.91 8.10 26.67
N GLU A 128 42.89 7.20 26.73
CA GLU A 128 42.88 6.02 27.59
C GLU A 128 42.14 4.86 26.93
N PRO A 129 42.36 3.61 27.34
CA PRO A 129 41.61 2.46 26.81
C PRO A 129 40.14 2.55 27.16
N ILE A 130 39.26 2.30 26.19
CA ILE A 130 37.81 2.32 26.38
C ILE A 130 37.34 0.88 26.44
N THR A 131 37.12 0.35 27.66
CA THR A 131 36.70 -1.04 27.90
C THR A 131 35.22 -1.20 28.16
N GLY A 132 34.48 -0.10 28.32
CA GLY A 132 33.06 -0.10 28.70
C GLY A 132 32.07 -0.38 27.56
N GLY A 133 32.55 -0.65 26.34
CA GLY A 133 31.69 -0.92 25.18
C GLY A 133 30.84 0.26 24.72
N LYS A 134 31.15 1.47 25.14
CA LYS A 134 30.45 2.71 24.78
C LYS A 134 31.40 3.74 24.22
N ALA A 135 30.99 4.46 23.18
CA ALA A 135 31.73 5.54 22.59
C ALA A 135 30.80 6.69 22.20
N VAL A 136 31.35 7.85 21.93
CA VAL A 136 30.60 9.01 21.44
C VAL A 136 31.26 9.58 20.19
N ILE A 137 30.44 9.91 19.22
CA ILE A 137 30.83 10.64 18.02
C ILE A 137 30.39 12.09 18.19
N THR A 138 31.31 13.02 18.16
CA THR A 138 31.08 14.47 18.25
C THR A 138 31.19 15.07 16.86
N GLY A 139 30.57 16.24 16.62
CA GLY A 139 30.75 16.99 15.38
C GLY A 139 29.44 17.27 14.63
N SER A 140 28.30 16.73 15.06
CA SER A 140 27.00 17.09 14.50
C SER A 140 26.63 18.53 14.87
N GLN A 141 26.27 19.35 13.89
CA GLN A 141 25.92 20.75 14.12
C GLN A 141 24.53 20.91 14.74
N THR A 142 23.61 20.00 14.38
CA THR A 142 22.23 20.02 14.89
C THR A 142 21.87 18.67 15.53
N ILE A 143 20.89 18.68 16.42
CA ILE A 143 20.36 17.45 17.02
C ILE A 143 19.72 16.56 15.94
N GLU A 144 19.12 17.15 14.93
CA GLU A 144 18.53 16.45 13.80
C GLU A 144 19.59 15.70 12.98
N GLU A 145 20.74 16.32 12.73
CA GLU A 145 21.86 15.66 12.07
C GLU A 145 22.37 14.46 12.90
N ALA A 146 22.49 14.63 14.22
CA ALA A 146 22.86 13.55 15.13
C ALA A 146 21.82 12.41 15.12
N GLN A 147 20.52 12.71 15.08
CA GLN A 147 19.45 11.72 14.96
C GLN A 147 19.54 10.95 13.64
N ASN A 148 19.70 11.65 12.53
CA ASN A 148 19.83 11.02 11.21
C ASN A 148 21.04 10.09 11.15
N LEU A 149 22.16 10.52 11.72
CA LEU A 149 23.38 9.74 11.80
C LEU A 149 23.18 8.49 12.66
N ALA A 150 22.53 8.63 13.82
CA ALA A 150 22.18 7.51 14.71
C ALA A 150 21.28 6.48 14.00
N ILE A 151 20.25 6.92 13.28
CA ILE A 151 19.36 6.05 12.47
C ILE A 151 20.17 5.27 11.44
N LEU A 152 21.04 5.93 10.70
CA LEU A 152 21.87 5.28 9.68
C LEU A 152 22.80 4.22 10.28
N MET A 153 23.40 4.51 11.43
CA MET A 153 24.29 3.57 12.13
C MET A 153 23.52 2.37 12.68
N ARG A 154 22.37 2.60 13.33
CA ARG A 154 21.55 1.55 13.93
C ARG A 154 20.89 0.65 12.90
N SER A 155 20.42 1.21 11.79
CA SER A 155 19.76 0.45 10.72
C SER A 155 20.72 -0.46 9.94
N GLY A 156 22.02 -0.18 10.01
CA GLY A 156 23.07 -0.92 9.33
C GLY A 156 23.37 -0.45 7.89
N SER A 157 24.48 -0.96 7.35
CA SER A 157 24.95 -0.62 6.02
C SER A 157 24.28 -1.45 4.92
N LEU A 158 23.97 -0.80 3.80
CA LEU A 158 23.50 -1.51 2.60
C LEU A 158 24.62 -2.40 2.04
N PRO A 159 24.35 -3.68 1.75
CA PRO A 159 25.35 -4.62 1.23
C PRO A 159 25.80 -4.32 -0.20
N VAL A 160 25.01 -3.52 -0.91
CA VAL A 160 25.27 -3.04 -2.28
C VAL A 160 24.81 -1.60 -2.41
N LYS A 161 25.42 -0.86 -3.31
CA LYS A 161 24.96 0.48 -3.65
C LYS A 161 23.58 0.38 -4.32
N VAL A 162 22.67 1.24 -3.90
CA VAL A 162 21.30 1.34 -4.43
C VAL A 162 21.18 2.69 -5.13
N ASP A 163 20.72 2.67 -6.38
CA ASP A 163 20.45 3.87 -7.14
C ASP A 163 18.92 4.08 -7.25
N ILE A 164 18.49 5.32 -7.05
CA ILE A 164 17.08 5.69 -7.16
C ILE A 164 16.76 5.85 -8.63
N VAL A 165 15.88 4.98 -9.13
CA VAL A 165 15.50 4.93 -10.56
C VAL A 165 14.32 5.85 -10.84
N GLU A 166 13.37 5.93 -9.93
CA GLU A 166 12.16 6.71 -10.08
C GLU A 166 11.69 7.24 -8.73
N THR A 167 11.23 8.48 -8.70
CA THR A 167 10.60 9.09 -7.53
C THR A 167 9.27 9.69 -7.94
N ARG A 168 8.22 9.33 -7.23
CA ARG A 168 6.88 9.92 -7.36
C ARG A 168 6.47 10.51 -6.03
N THR A 169 6.30 11.81 -5.98
CA THR A 169 5.78 12.50 -4.80
C THR A 169 4.38 13.00 -5.07
N VAL A 170 3.42 12.56 -4.28
CA VAL A 170 2.04 13.06 -4.30
C VAL A 170 1.86 13.97 -3.11
N GLY A 171 1.83 15.27 -3.36
CA GLY A 171 1.62 16.26 -2.28
C GLY A 171 0.21 16.15 -1.68
N PRO A 172 0.00 16.61 -0.41
CA PRO A 172 -1.28 16.56 0.28
C PRO A 172 -2.41 17.25 -0.50
N THR A 173 -2.12 18.34 -1.17
CA THR A 173 -3.07 19.09 -2.01
C THR A 173 -3.54 18.31 -3.23
N LEU A 174 -2.62 17.60 -3.90
CA LEU A 174 -2.94 16.72 -5.03
C LEU A 174 -3.77 15.51 -4.61
N GLY A 175 -3.46 14.95 -3.44
CA GLY A 175 -4.23 13.85 -2.86
C GLY A 175 -5.66 14.27 -2.52
N GLN A 176 -5.83 15.45 -1.89
CA GLN A 176 -7.14 15.98 -1.54
C GLN A 176 -7.96 16.34 -2.79
N ASP A 177 -7.39 17.05 -3.76
CA ASP A 177 -8.07 17.39 -5.03
C ASP A 177 -8.50 16.12 -5.81
N SER A 178 -7.66 15.10 -5.83
CA SER A 178 -7.99 13.82 -6.46
C SER A 178 -9.13 13.09 -5.73
N LYS A 179 -9.13 13.13 -4.39
CA LYS A 179 -10.22 12.58 -3.58
C LYS A 179 -11.53 13.30 -3.85
N ASP A 180 -11.54 14.63 -3.81
CA ASP A 180 -12.74 15.44 -4.00
C ASP A 180 -13.33 15.26 -5.42
N LYS A 181 -12.47 15.20 -6.44
CA LYS A 181 -12.88 14.90 -7.81
C LYS A 181 -13.42 13.49 -7.98
N SER A 182 -12.80 12.50 -7.32
CA SER A 182 -13.27 11.11 -7.36
C SER A 182 -14.62 10.95 -6.66
N GLU A 183 -14.83 11.63 -5.53
CA GLU A 183 -16.09 11.64 -4.79
C GLU A 183 -17.21 12.30 -5.62
N PHE A 184 -16.91 13.42 -6.27
CA PHE A 184 -17.83 14.07 -7.20
C PHE A 184 -18.17 13.16 -8.39
N ALA A 185 -17.18 12.54 -9.03
CA ALA A 185 -17.39 11.60 -10.13
C ALA A 185 -18.25 10.40 -9.71
N PHE A 186 -18.02 9.88 -8.50
CA PHE A 186 -18.82 8.80 -7.91
C PHE A 186 -20.28 9.21 -7.74
N MET A 187 -20.56 10.39 -7.18
CA MET A 187 -21.93 10.89 -7.01
C MET A 187 -22.64 11.10 -8.36
N VAL A 188 -21.96 11.70 -9.34
CA VAL A 188 -22.51 11.89 -10.68
C VAL A 188 -22.77 10.56 -11.37
N GLY A 189 -21.83 9.59 -11.26
CA GLY A 189 -21.98 8.26 -11.83
C GLY A 189 -23.18 7.50 -11.25
N ILE A 190 -23.32 7.47 -9.92
CA ILE A 190 -24.48 6.85 -9.26
C ILE A 190 -25.78 7.55 -9.67
N GLY A 191 -25.80 8.88 -9.66
CA GLY A 191 -26.99 9.64 -10.06
C GLY A 191 -27.44 9.31 -11.49
N ALA A 192 -26.49 9.25 -12.44
CA ALA A 192 -26.76 8.88 -13.82
C ALA A 192 -27.32 7.45 -13.94
N ILE A 193 -26.72 6.49 -13.22
CA ILE A 193 -27.18 5.09 -13.17
C ILE A 193 -28.62 5.00 -12.62
N ILE A 194 -28.90 5.66 -11.50
CA ILE A 194 -30.23 5.65 -10.88
C ILE A 194 -31.28 6.19 -11.85
N ILE A 195 -31.00 7.33 -12.49
CA ILE A 195 -31.92 7.94 -13.47
C ILE A 195 -32.11 7.00 -14.68
N PHE A 196 -31.04 6.44 -15.21
CA PHE A 196 -31.11 5.50 -16.33
C PHE A 196 -32.00 4.29 -15.99
N MET A 197 -31.76 3.65 -14.85
CA MET A 197 -32.49 2.47 -14.43
C MET A 197 -33.98 2.77 -14.22
N LEU A 198 -34.32 3.90 -13.62
CA LEU A 198 -35.74 4.32 -13.43
C LEU A 198 -36.41 4.66 -14.76
N ALA A 199 -35.73 5.34 -15.67
CA ALA A 199 -36.29 5.76 -16.96
C ALA A 199 -36.59 4.56 -17.87
N PHE A 200 -35.66 3.61 -17.98
CA PHE A 200 -35.75 2.49 -18.92
C PHE A 200 -36.40 1.24 -18.34
N TYR A 201 -36.18 0.95 -17.04
CA TYR A 201 -36.65 -0.29 -16.39
C TYR A 201 -37.71 -0.06 -15.32
N ARG A 202 -38.11 1.19 -15.05
CA ARG A 202 -39.19 1.56 -14.15
C ARG A 202 -39.09 0.83 -12.79
N LEU A 203 -40.08 -0.01 -12.47
CA LEU A 203 -40.13 -0.74 -11.20
C LEU A 203 -39.01 -1.77 -11.03
N SER A 204 -38.66 -2.48 -12.11
CA SER A 204 -37.49 -3.36 -12.11
C SER A 204 -36.21 -2.57 -11.86
N GLY A 205 -36.10 -1.35 -12.43
CA GLY A 205 -35.00 -0.42 -12.21
C GLY A 205 -34.93 0.10 -10.76
N LEU A 206 -36.09 0.31 -10.11
CA LEU A 206 -36.13 0.66 -8.69
C LEU A 206 -35.48 -0.46 -7.83
N ILE A 207 -35.85 -1.71 -8.10
CA ILE A 207 -35.29 -2.87 -7.39
C ILE A 207 -33.79 -2.99 -7.64
N ALA A 208 -33.32 -2.78 -8.88
CA ALA A 208 -31.91 -2.79 -9.18
C ALA A 208 -31.16 -1.68 -8.45
N ASN A 209 -31.76 -0.48 -8.29
CA ASN A 209 -31.16 0.60 -7.51
C ASN A 209 -31.07 0.25 -6.01
N VAL A 210 -32.06 -0.43 -5.45
CA VAL A 210 -31.99 -0.94 -4.07
C VAL A 210 -30.87 -1.99 -3.95
N SER A 211 -30.76 -2.89 -4.91
CA SER A 211 -29.68 -3.89 -4.95
C SER A 211 -28.30 -3.25 -5.13
N LEU A 212 -28.21 -2.17 -5.92
CA LEU A 212 -26.99 -1.39 -6.08
C LEU A 212 -26.58 -0.70 -4.77
N ALA A 213 -27.53 -0.13 -4.05
CA ALA A 213 -27.24 0.45 -2.73
C ALA A 213 -26.72 -0.60 -1.75
N LEU A 214 -27.33 -1.78 -1.72
CA LEU A 214 -26.82 -2.89 -0.90
C LEU A 214 -25.44 -3.36 -1.36
N TYR A 215 -25.20 -3.44 -2.67
CA TYR A 215 -23.89 -3.76 -3.24
C TYR A 215 -22.80 -2.78 -2.74
N VAL A 216 -23.06 -1.47 -2.82
CA VAL A 216 -22.10 -0.44 -2.34
C VAL A 216 -21.81 -0.62 -0.85
N LEU A 217 -22.83 -0.84 -0.03
CA LEU A 217 -22.67 -1.08 1.41
C LEU A 217 -21.83 -2.34 1.68
N MET A 218 -22.12 -3.43 0.97
CA MET A 218 -21.35 -4.68 1.11
C MET A 218 -19.91 -4.51 0.66
N LEU A 219 -19.66 -3.75 -0.41
CA LEU A 219 -18.31 -3.48 -0.91
C LEU A 219 -17.50 -2.68 0.10
N LEU A 220 -18.04 -1.56 0.61
CA LEU A 220 -17.38 -0.74 1.62
C LEU A 220 -17.13 -1.51 2.92
N PHE A 221 -18.09 -2.33 3.34
CA PHE A 221 -17.93 -3.22 4.51
C PHE A 221 -16.81 -4.24 4.30
N SER A 222 -16.76 -4.87 3.11
CA SER A 222 -15.72 -5.85 2.79
C SER A 222 -14.33 -5.22 2.73
N LEU A 223 -14.19 -4.03 2.16
CA LEU A 223 -12.93 -3.29 2.14
C LEU A 223 -12.47 -2.92 3.56
N LYS A 224 -13.40 -2.51 4.42
CA LYS A 224 -13.09 -2.24 5.83
C LYS A 224 -12.68 -3.49 6.59
N LEU A 225 -13.34 -4.63 6.35
CA LEU A 225 -13.01 -5.91 7.00
C LEU A 225 -11.63 -6.43 6.61
N LEU A 226 -11.18 -6.13 5.39
CA LEU A 226 -9.86 -6.50 4.87
C LEU A 226 -8.76 -5.49 5.20
N ASP A 227 -9.07 -4.41 5.93
CA ASP A 227 -8.18 -3.26 6.15
C ASP A 227 -7.49 -2.78 4.85
N ALA A 228 -8.25 -2.83 3.74
CA ALA A 228 -7.71 -2.51 2.42
C ALA A 228 -7.49 -1.01 2.26
N THR A 229 -6.26 -0.60 1.98
CA THR A 229 -5.93 0.79 1.67
C THR A 229 -6.54 1.21 0.33
N LEU A 230 -7.37 2.25 0.37
CA LEU A 230 -8.03 2.76 -0.83
C LEU A 230 -7.08 3.64 -1.64
N THR A 231 -6.60 3.11 -2.77
CA THR A 231 -5.76 3.84 -3.73
C THR A 231 -6.61 4.58 -4.77
N LEU A 232 -6.04 5.59 -5.47
CA LEU A 232 -6.76 6.27 -6.56
C LEU A 232 -7.23 5.30 -7.66
N PRO A 233 -6.40 4.35 -8.17
CA PRO A 233 -6.89 3.30 -9.05
C PRO A 233 -7.95 2.40 -8.39
N GLY A 234 -7.87 2.17 -7.07
CA GLY A 234 -8.88 1.42 -6.32
C GLY A 234 -10.25 2.10 -6.36
N ILE A 235 -10.31 3.43 -6.22
CA ILE A 235 -11.55 4.20 -6.39
C ILE A 235 -12.11 4.03 -7.81
N ALA A 236 -11.25 4.10 -8.83
CA ALA A 236 -11.66 3.84 -10.21
C ALA A 236 -12.23 2.41 -10.39
N GLY A 237 -11.63 1.41 -9.72
CA GLY A 237 -12.13 0.03 -9.67
C GLY A 237 -13.54 -0.08 -9.06
N ILE A 238 -13.81 0.68 -8.00
CA ILE A 238 -15.17 0.76 -7.39
C ILE A 238 -16.17 1.31 -8.40
N ILE A 239 -15.87 2.44 -9.04
CA ILE A 239 -16.76 3.08 -10.02
C ILE A 239 -17.03 2.14 -11.20
N LEU A 240 -15.99 1.49 -11.71
CA LEU A 240 -16.11 0.53 -12.80
C LEU A 240 -16.97 -0.68 -12.41
N SER A 241 -16.74 -1.26 -11.24
CA SER A 241 -17.49 -2.43 -10.77
C SER A 241 -18.97 -2.11 -10.49
N MET A 242 -19.30 -0.86 -10.13
CA MET A 242 -20.70 -0.42 -10.03
C MET A 242 -21.40 -0.43 -11.40
N GLY A 243 -20.74 0.04 -12.45
CA GLY A 243 -21.27 -0.07 -13.81
C GLY A 243 -21.57 -1.51 -14.18
N MET A 244 -20.61 -2.42 -13.95
CA MET A 244 -20.79 -3.86 -14.22
C MET A 244 -21.89 -4.51 -13.35
N ALA A 245 -22.09 -4.03 -12.11
CA ALA A 245 -23.19 -4.51 -11.26
C ALA A 245 -24.56 -4.20 -11.85
N VAL A 246 -24.69 -3.06 -12.51
CA VAL A 246 -25.93 -2.67 -13.20
C VAL A 246 -26.09 -3.45 -14.50
N ASP A 247 -25.02 -3.69 -15.26
CA ASP A 247 -25.06 -4.47 -16.50
C ASP A 247 -25.64 -5.87 -16.29
N ALA A 248 -25.30 -6.54 -15.20
CA ALA A 248 -25.90 -7.83 -14.83
C ALA A 248 -27.41 -7.74 -14.68
N ASN A 249 -27.91 -6.68 -14.00
CA ASN A 249 -29.35 -6.45 -13.85
C ASN A 249 -30.03 -6.12 -15.17
N VAL A 250 -29.39 -5.28 -16.01
CA VAL A 250 -29.88 -4.95 -17.35
C VAL A 250 -30.03 -6.21 -18.21
N LEU A 251 -29.04 -7.07 -18.22
CA LEU A 251 -29.09 -8.34 -18.96
C LEU A 251 -30.22 -9.24 -18.48
N ILE A 252 -30.42 -9.36 -17.17
CA ILE A 252 -31.53 -10.12 -16.59
C ILE A 252 -32.87 -9.54 -17.03
N PHE A 253 -33.04 -8.20 -16.97
CA PHE A 253 -34.31 -7.55 -17.31
C PHE A 253 -34.61 -7.63 -18.81
N GLU A 254 -33.62 -7.54 -19.68
CA GLU A 254 -33.83 -7.73 -21.11
C GLU A 254 -34.19 -9.17 -21.44
N ARG A 255 -33.59 -10.18 -20.82
CA ARG A 255 -34.00 -11.59 -20.96
C ARG A 255 -35.40 -11.83 -20.40
N PHE A 256 -35.73 -11.21 -19.28
CA PHE A 256 -37.10 -11.26 -18.74
C PHE A 256 -38.12 -10.68 -19.72
N LYS A 257 -37.87 -9.50 -20.32
CA LYS A 257 -38.73 -8.89 -21.34
C LYS A 257 -38.87 -9.76 -22.57
N GLU A 258 -37.79 -10.37 -23.05
CA GLU A 258 -37.81 -11.30 -24.19
C GLU A 258 -38.73 -12.51 -23.92
N GLU A 259 -38.57 -13.15 -22.75
CA GLU A 259 -39.39 -14.29 -22.35
C GLU A 259 -40.85 -13.93 -22.16
N PHE A 260 -41.13 -12.73 -21.67
CA PHE A 260 -42.50 -12.22 -21.52
C PHE A 260 -43.15 -11.96 -22.89
N ARG A 261 -42.40 -11.35 -23.82
CA ARG A 261 -42.88 -11.15 -25.23
C ARG A 261 -43.14 -12.46 -25.96
N ASN A 262 -42.47 -13.52 -25.59
CA ASN A 262 -42.71 -14.89 -26.11
C ASN A 262 -43.94 -15.57 -25.49
N GLY A 263 -44.78 -14.85 -24.75
CA GLY A 263 -46.07 -15.30 -24.24
C GLY A 263 -46.01 -16.01 -22.88
N LYS A 264 -44.88 -16.00 -22.17
CA LYS A 264 -44.81 -16.57 -20.81
C LYS A 264 -45.54 -15.68 -19.81
N THR A 265 -46.08 -16.28 -18.75
CA THR A 265 -46.57 -15.52 -17.61
C THR A 265 -45.45 -14.73 -16.95
N LEU A 266 -45.79 -13.62 -16.27
CA LEU A 266 -44.81 -12.72 -15.65
C LEU A 266 -43.82 -13.48 -14.74
N ARG A 267 -44.32 -14.43 -13.93
CA ARG A 267 -43.50 -15.25 -13.03
C ARG A 267 -42.58 -16.21 -13.79
N ASN A 268 -43.13 -16.91 -14.80
CA ASN A 268 -42.34 -17.87 -15.60
C ASN A 268 -41.28 -17.14 -16.49
N ALA A 269 -41.64 -15.96 -17.02
CA ALA A 269 -40.75 -15.13 -17.78
C ALA A 269 -39.56 -14.65 -16.94
N MET A 270 -39.84 -14.27 -15.67
CA MET A 270 -38.80 -13.87 -14.74
C MET A 270 -37.85 -15.04 -14.43
N ASP A 271 -38.38 -16.21 -14.01
CA ASP A 271 -37.50 -17.36 -13.67
C ASP A 271 -36.69 -17.84 -14.89
N SER A 272 -37.29 -17.82 -16.11
CA SER A 272 -36.58 -18.14 -17.35
C SER A 272 -35.53 -17.08 -17.70
N GLY A 273 -35.82 -15.80 -17.53
CA GLY A 273 -34.89 -14.70 -17.76
C GLY A 273 -33.66 -14.79 -16.89
N PHE A 274 -33.83 -15.01 -15.58
CA PHE A 274 -32.72 -15.23 -14.65
C PHE A 274 -31.88 -16.44 -15.02
N SER A 275 -32.52 -17.59 -15.31
CA SER A 275 -31.80 -18.81 -15.69
C SER A 275 -30.98 -18.66 -16.96
N ARG A 276 -31.51 -17.97 -17.98
CA ARG A 276 -30.76 -17.72 -19.23
C ARG A 276 -29.66 -16.66 -19.08
N ALA A 277 -29.92 -15.62 -18.28
CA ALA A 277 -28.91 -14.58 -18.05
C ALA A 277 -27.73 -15.10 -17.22
N PHE A 278 -27.96 -16.06 -16.32
CA PHE A 278 -26.96 -16.55 -15.38
C PHE A 278 -25.65 -17.01 -16.05
N ALA A 279 -25.75 -17.87 -17.08
CA ALA A 279 -24.57 -18.37 -17.78
C ALA A 279 -23.77 -17.23 -18.42
N THR A 280 -24.46 -16.30 -19.09
CA THR A 280 -23.80 -15.16 -19.74
C THR A 280 -23.15 -14.23 -18.72
N ILE A 281 -23.79 -13.97 -17.58
CA ILE A 281 -23.23 -13.16 -16.48
C ILE A 281 -22.00 -13.85 -15.89
N LEU A 282 -22.07 -15.17 -15.67
CA LEU A 282 -20.94 -15.94 -15.14
C LEU A 282 -19.74 -15.89 -16.08
N ASP A 283 -19.94 -16.18 -17.37
CA ASP A 283 -18.87 -16.21 -18.36
C ASP A 283 -18.17 -14.83 -18.49
N SER A 284 -18.96 -13.76 -18.56
CA SER A 284 -18.42 -12.39 -18.63
C SER A 284 -17.63 -12.01 -17.40
N ASN A 285 -18.12 -12.35 -16.20
CA ASN A 285 -17.46 -11.98 -14.96
C ASN A 285 -16.21 -12.86 -14.66
N VAL A 286 -16.22 -14.15 -15.05
CA VAL A 286 -15.05 -15.03 -14.87
C VAL A 286 -13.84 -14.46 -15.61
N THR A 287 -14.00 -13.97 -16.85
CA THR A 287 -12.89 -13.39 -17.62
C THR A 287 -12.30 -12.15 -16.90
N THR A 288 -13.14 -11.31 -16.32
CA THR A 288 -12.71 -10.12 -15.59
C THR A 288 -12.10 -10.48 -14.24
N ILE A 289 -12.61 -11.50 -13.55
CA ILE A 289 -11.98 -12.02 -12.31
C ILE A 289 -10.58 -12.57 -12.60
N ILE A 290 -10.39 -13.31 -13.71
CA ILE A 290 -9.06 -13.77 -14.12
C ILE A 290 -8.10 -12.59 -14.30
N ALA A 291 -8.54 -11.53 -15.00
CA ALA A 291 -7.74 -10.33 -15.15
C ALA A 291 -7.41 -9.67 -13.81
N ALA A 292 -8.37 -9.55 -12.89
CA ALA A 292 -8.16 -9.00 -11.56
C ALA A 292 -7.16 -9.85 -10.75
N VAL A 293 -7.24 -11.18 -10.81
CA VAL A 293 -6.30 -12.09 -10.15
C VAL A 293 -4.88 -11.90 -10.71
N VAL A 294 -4.72 -11.83 -12.03
CA VAL A 294 -3.41 -11.57 -12.66
C VAL A 294 -2.84 -10.22 -12.21
N LEU A 295 -3.65 -9.16 -12.21
CA LEU A 295 -3.24 -7.83 -11.74
C LEU A 295 -2.89 -7.81 -10.25
N PHE A 296 -3.55 -8.62 -9.43
CA PHE A 296 -3.24 -8.74 -8.01
C PHE A 296 -1.86 -9.37 -7.76
N PHE A 297 -1.54 -10.45 -8.48
CA PHE A 297 -0.26 -11.15 -8.28
C PHE A 297 0.93 -10.49 -8.99
N LEU A 298 0.71 -9.93 -10.18
CA LEU A 298 1.77 -9.36 -11.01
C LEU A 298 1.85 -7.83 -10.93
N GLY A 299 0.83 -7.15 -10.40
CA GLY A 299 0.78 -5.69 -10.29
C GLY A 299 1.61 -5.14 -9.12
N SER A 300 1.99 -3.87 -9.22
CA SER A 300 2.58 -3.08 -8.14
C SER A 300 1.50 -2.48 -7.22
N GLY A 301 1.89 -1.88 -6.06
CA GLY A 301 1.01 -1.41 -5.01
C GLY A 301 -0.33 -0.77 -5.45
N PRO A 302 -0.33 0.36 -6.20
CA PRO A 302 -1.57 1.00 -6.65
C PRO A 302 -2.44 0.11 -7.55
N ILE A 303 -1.82 -0.75 -8.39
CA ILE A 303 -2.52 -1.68 -9.28
C ILE A 303 -3.15 -2.82 -8.48
N LYS A 304 -2.53 -3.28 -7.40
CA LYS A 304 -3.12 -4.27 -6.49
C LYS A 304 -4.39 -3.74 -5.84
N GLY A 305 -4.40 -2.48 -5.41
CA GLY A 305 -5.59 -1.84 -4.87
C GLY A 305 -6.76 -1.85 -5.87
N PHE A 306 -6.50 -1.52 -7.15
CA PHE A 306 -7.48 -1.63 -8.23
C PHE A 306 -7.97 -3.08 -8.40
N ALA A 307 -7.05 -4.06 -8.41
CA ALA A 307 -7.39 -5.47 -8.59
C ALA A 307 -8.29 -6.02 -7.47
N ILE A 308 -8.02 -5.63 -6.22
CA ILE A 308 -8.83 -6.01 -5.05
C ILE A 308 -10.24 -5.42 -5.17
N THR A 309 -10.36 -4.11 -5.41
CA THR A 309 -11.67 -3.45 -5.49
C THR A 309 -12.49 -3.95 -6.66
N LEU A 310 -11.85 -4.20 -7.82
CA LEU A 310 -12.50 -4.78 -9.00
C LEU A 310 -12.95 -6.21 -8.73
N GLY A 311 -12.07 -7.08 -8.23
CA GLY A 311 -12.38 -8.47 -7.97
C GLY A 311 -13.49 -8.66 -6.95
N LEU A 312 -13.41 -7.97 -5.79
CA LEU A 312 -14.46 -7.94 -4.78
C LEU A 312 -15.78 -7.39 -5.36
N GLY A 313 -15.67 -6.28 -6.11
CA GLY A 313 -16.82 -5.67 -6.74
C GLY A 313 -17.58 -6.63 -7.65
N ILE A 314 -16.88 -7.39 -8.48
CA ILE A 314 -17.49 -8.38 -9.37
C ILE A 314 -18.18 -9.50 -8.58
N VAL A 315 -17.53 -10.07 -7.58
CA VAL A 315 -18.11 -11.15 -6.77
C VAL A 315 -19.39 -10.66 -6.06
N LEU A 316 -19.34 -9.48 -5.45
CA LEU A 316 -20.48 -8.89 -4.76
C LEU A 316 -21.60 -8.49 -5.72
N SER A 317 -21.25 -7.97 -6.92
CA SER A 317 -22.25 -7.62 -7.95
C SER A 317 -23.00 -8.84 -8.45
N MET A 318 -22.31 -9.94 -8.69
CA MET A 318 -22.94 -11.22 -9.06
C MET A 318 -23.90 -11.69 -7.96
N PHE A 319 -23.46 -11.65 -6.71
CA PHE A 319 -24.32 -12.01 -5.58
C PHE A 319 -25.57 -11.13 -5.51
N THR A 320 -25.43 -9.82 -5.59
CA THR A 320 -26.56 -8.90 -5.49
C THR A 320 -27.52 -9.00 -6.68
N ALA A 321 -26.98 -9.12 -7.90
CA ALA A 321 -27.82 -9.25 -9.09
C ALA A 321 -28.57 -10.59 -9.13
N ILE A 322 -27.88 -11.69 -8.85
CA ILE A 322 -28.48 -13.04 -8.98
C ILE A 322 -29.37 -13.38 -7.78
N THR A 323 -28.96 -13.00 -6.57
CA THR A 323 -29.69 -13.39 -5.34
C THR A 323 -30.64 -12.31 -4.88
N VAL A 324 -30.13 -11.10 -4.64
CA VAL A 324 -30.93 -10.02 -4.02
C VAL A 324 -32.01 -9.51 -4.99
N THR A 325 -31.60 -9.17 -6.23
CA THR A 325 -32.55 -8.66 -7.24
C THR A 325 -33.62 -9.69 -7.57
N GLN A 326 -33.22 -10.98 -7.71
CA GLN A 326 -34.20 -12.06 -7.95
C GLN A 326 -35.21 -12.19 -6.81
N TYR A 327 -34.71 -12.19 -5.56
CA TYR A 327 -35.56 -12.31 -4.39
C TYR A 327 -36.54 -11.14 -4.27
N LEU A 328 -36.08 -9.91 -4.43
CA LEU A 328 -36.92 -8.72 -4.39
C LEU A 328 -37.97 -8.70 -5.51
N LEU A 329 -37.59 -9.09 -6.73
CA LEU A 329 -38.54 -9.20 -7.84
C LEU A 329 -39.58 -10.29 -7.59
N LYS A 330 -39.20 -11.45 -7.05
CA LYS A 330 -40.14 -12.52 -6.68
C LYS A 330 -41.15 -12.06 -5.66
N LEU A 331 -40.71 -11.35 -4.63
CA LEU A 331 -41.61 -10.76 -3.62
C LEU A 331 -42.60 -9.77 -4.25
N LEU A 332 -42.09 -8.90 -5.14
CA LEU A 332 -42.92 -7.88 -5.77
C LEU A 332 -43.99 -8.49 -6.69
N ILE A 333 -43.61 -9.45 -7.52
CA ILE A 333 -44.53 -10.16 -8.43
C ILE A 333 -45.53 -11.02 -7.61
N GLY A 334 -45.08 -11.61 -6.50
CA GLY A 334 -45.93 -12.42 -5.60
C GLY A 334 -46.95 -11.61 -4.80
N SER A 335 -46.68 -10.31 -4.56
CA SER A 335 -47.59 -9.45 -3.78
C SER A 335 -48.90 -9.07 -4.48
N ASN A 336 -49.07 -9.42 -5.76
CA ASN A 336 -50.22 -9.06 -6.59
C ASN A 336 -50.54 -7.55 -6.71
N LEU A 337 -49.71 -6.68 -6.17
CA LEU A 337 -49.86 -5.22 -6.20
C LEU A 337 -49.65 -4.64 -7.61
N PHE A 338 -48.81 -5.30 -8.42
CA PHE A 338 -48.39 -4.82 -9.74
C PHE A 338 -48.61 -5.89 -10.81
N LYS A 339 -49.88 -6.10 -11.22
CA LYS A 339 -50.28 -7.10 -12.23
C LYS A 339 -49.97 -6.66 -13.68
N ASN A 340 -49.73 -5.37 -13.92
CA ASN A 340 -49.57 -4.85 -15.27
C ASN A 340 -48.04 -4.87 -15.64
N SER A 341 -47.73 -5.56 -16.73
CA SER A 341 -46.37 -5.68 -17.26
C SER A 341 -45.69 -4.34 -17.57
N LYS A 342 -46.48 -3.31 -17.90
CA LYS A 342 -46.00 -1.95 -18.17
C LYS A 342 -45.20 -1.34 -17.00
N PHE A 343 -45.43 -1.78 -15.75
CA PHE A 343 -44.66 -1.33 -14.60
C PHE A 343 -43.26 -1.91 -14.58
N PHE A 344 -43.02 -3.04 -15.21
CA PHE A 344 -41.73 -3.70 -15.31
C PHE A 344 -40.98 -3.32 -16.59
N GLY A 345 -41.51 -2.42 -17.41
CA GLY A 345 -40.90 -1.99 -18.67
C GLY A 345 -41.00 -3.05 -19.76
N ALA A 346 -41.92 -4.04 -19.61
CA ALA A 346 -42.14 -5.13 -20.55
C ALA A 346 -43.43 -4.90 -21.37
#